data_c41c772687772d9227a3bfa38a038dc4
#
_entry.id   c41c772687772d9227a3bfa38a038dc4
#
_cell.length_a   1.000
_cell.length_b   1.000
_cell.length_c   1.000
_cell.angle_alpha   90.00
_cell.angle_beta   90.00
_cell.angle_gamma   90.00
#
_symmetry.space_group_name_H-M   'P 1'
#
loop_
_entity.id
_entity.type
_entity.pdbx_description
1 polymer ?
#
loop_
_entity_poly.entity_id
_entity_poly.type
_entity_poly.pdbx_seq_one_letter_code
_entity_poly.pdbx_strand_id
1 'polypeptide(L)'
;MKFILIIHFINLSFITMTNKRRNTFSEGWVYKCAAYFLIALIVIILIASLCLIAATIHAGPITLSMAVVAGTAGGKHVVGGPVTTDILNDETSLLLNEIDSHIVKIRPMATPIDQISRWNGSKHCGSMVVDYYSVDTKPTVALLQDDYTETSATEGSSGVNKAVISTSNSEIFEPTETILVKGVEGYADDGVTPSGNDLVLYVLGKTESGDLRVIAVNGKKIGSTMNCVPSLDSGTTLIRMGRAASELDVQTSQFESLPVKAQNYCQIFKMQIEQSTFAKIANKEANWSFSDQEEAAIYDMRLGMEKNFLFGAKRKIYDPEKHEDVMLTGGIWFQAGKTFSYSESSFTQDTLIDIMRNAFTGNAGSKRKVLIGGSGLIGAINKIDTTKVISAGENFVKWGIDFSEIRSKFGKLYVLLSEVFDECGMPDNGLIVDPEYIQKYSHIPFSTEALDLKAAGIRNTDAIVITEASCLTLRYPNAHMRIVKS
;
A
#
# COMPACT_ATOMS: atom_id res chain seq x y z
N MET A 1 23.65 -30.68 -19.34
CA MET A 1 23.26 -30.69 -20.76
C MET A 1 22.91 -32.10 -21.31
N LYS A 2 23.58 -33.18 -20.93
CA LYS A 2 23.21 -34.55 -21.40
C LYS A 2 21.89 -35.08 -20.81
N PHE A 3 21.45 -34.66 -19.64
CA PHE A 3 20.23 -35.12 -19.00
C PHE A 3 18.94 -34.60 -19.66
N ILE A 4 18.99 -33.38 -20.19
CA ILE A 4 17.86 -32.74 -20.91
C ILE A 4 17.63 -33.43 -22.26
N LEU A 5 18.69 -33.91 -22.91
CA LEU A 5 18.61 -34.63 -24.18
C LEU A 5 17.96 -36.01 -24.04
N ILE A 6 18.19 -36.71 -22.92
CA ILE A 6 17.62 -38.03 -22.64
C ILE A 6 16.12 -37.94 -22.36
N ILE A 7 15.69 -36.91 -21.59
CA ILE A 7 14.27 -36.67 -21.33
C ILE A 7 13.55 -36.26 -22.61
N HIS A 8 14.21 -35.51 -23.50
CA HIS A 8 13.62 -35.12 -24.77
C HIS A 8 13.49 -36.31 -25.75
N PHE A 9 14.46 -37.25 -25.74
CA PHE A 9 14.42 -38.46 -26.53
C PHE A 9 13.34 -39.46 -26.07
N ILE A 10 13.12 -39.57 -24.74
CA ILE A 10 12.07 -40.38 -24.16
C ILE A 10 10.68 -39.80 -24.48
N ASN A 11 10.52 -38.48 -24.43
CA ASN A 11 9.28 -37.80 -24.76
C ASN A 11 8.96 -37.91 -26.29
N LEU A 12 9.95 -37.82 -27.16
CA LEU A 12 9.77 -37.97 -28.61
C LEU A 12 9.39 -39.40 -28.98
N SER A 13 9.94 -40.41 -28.32
CA SER A 13 9.59 -41.81 -28.52
C SER A 13 8.16 -42.11 -28.05
N PHE A 14 7.70 -41.44 -27.02
CA PHE A 14 6.34 -41.59 -26.48
C PHE A 14 5.28 -40.97 -27.42
N ILE A 15 5.57 -39.80 -27.99
CA ILE A 15 4.69 -39.12 -28.95
C ILE A 15 4.59 -39.87 -30.27
N THR A 16 5.66 -40.48 -30.74
CA THR A 16 5.64 -41.29 -31.96
C THR A 16 4.92 -42.63 -31.79
N MET A 17 4.90 -43.22 -30.60
CA MET A 17 4.15 -44.45 -30.31
C MET A 17 2.64 -44.22 -30.13
N THR A 18 2.22 -43.07 -29.65
CA THR A 18 0.78 -42.76 -29.44
C THR A 18 0.06 -42.39 -30.73
N ASN A 19 0.79 -41.98 -31.77
CA ASN A 19 0.15 -41.53 -33.01
C ASN A 19 -0.03 -42.65 -34.07
N LYS A 20 0.43 -43.89 -33.83
CA LYS A 20 0.44 -44.95 -34.88
C LYS A 20 -0.64 -46.04 -34.71
N ARG A 21 -1.48 -46.07 -33.68
CA ARG A 21 -2.62 -47.01 -33.64
C ARG A 21 -3.80 -46.58 -32.78
N ARG A 22 -4.77 -45.94 -33.36
CA ARG A 22 -6.16 -46.10 -32.96
C ARG A 22 -6.66 -47.39 -33.59
N ASN A 23 -6.68 -48.47 -32.84
CA ASN A 23 -7.69 -49.54 -32.89
C ASN A 23 -7.14 -50.79 -32.18
N THR A 24 -7.99 -51.40 -31.33
CA THR A 24 -7.87 -52.64 -30.57
C THR A 24 -7.02 -52.59 -29.30
N PHE A 25 -7.71 -52.30 -28.20
CA PHE A 25 -7.23 -52.54 -26.85
C PHE A 25 -7.24 -54.04 -26.53
N SER A 26 -6.08 -54.67 -26.45
CA SER A 26 -5.94 -55.98 -25.80
C SER A 26 -5.23 -55.80 -24.45
N GLU A 27 -5.77 -56.45 -23.39
CA GLU A 27 -5.23 -56.37 -22.00
C GLU A 27 -3.74 -56.60 -21.88
N GLY A 28 -3.14 -57.39 -22.78
CA GLY A 28 -1.71 -57.65 -22.82
C GLY A 28 -0.83 -56.43 -23.14
N TRP A 29 -1.39 -55.34 -23.67
CA TRP A 29 -0.61 -54.15 -23.96
C TRP A 29 -0.40 -53.27 -22.73
N VAL A 30 -1.40 -53.23 -21.83
CA VAL A 30 -1.33 -52.47 -20.55
C VAL A 30 -0.24 -53.05 -19.65
N TYR A 31 -0.15 -54.37 -19.56
CA TYR A 31 0.89 -55.05 -18.77
C TYR A 31 2.29 -54.81 -19.33
N LYS A 32 2.47 -54.77 -20.64
CA LYS A 32 3.75 -54.44 -21.26
C LYS A 32 4.16 -52.98 -21.00
N CYS A 33 3.23 -52.03 -21.09
CA CYS A 33 3.51 -50.64 -20.75
C CYS A 33 3.84 -50.43 -19.27
N ALA A 34 3.13 -51.11 -18.37
CA ALA A 34 3.41 -51.08 -16.93
C ALA A 34 4.78 -51.69 -16.63
N ALA A 35 5.16 -52.81 -17.28
CA ALA A 35 6.47 -53.42 -17.12
C ALA A 35 7.61 -52.52 -17.60
N TYR A 36 7.45 -51.83 -18.75
CA TYR A 36 8.45 -50.88 -19.22
C TYR A 36 8.56 -49.66 -18.33
N PHE A 37 7.45 -49.20 -17.73
CA PHE A 37 7.45 -48.09 -16.78
C PHE A 37 8.20 -48.49 -15.48
N LEU A 38 7.97 -49.72 -15.02
CA LEU A 38 8.65 -50.26 -13.83
C LEU A 38 10.17 -50.40 -14.08
N ILE A 39 10.56 -50.93 -15.23
CA ILE A 39 11.96 -51.04 -15.63
C ILE A 39 12.62 -49.65 -15.75
N ALA A 40 11.94 -48.66 -16.35
CA ALA A 40 12.45 -47.30 -16.45
C ALA A 40 12.63 -46.69 -15.06
N LEU A 41 11.69 -46.89 -14.12
CA LEU A 41 11.77 -46.40 -12.77
C LEU A 41 12.95 -47.04 -11.99
N ILE A 42 13.18 -48.37 -12.15
CA ILE A 42 14.31 -49.06 -11.56
C ILE A 42 15.64 -48.53 -12.12
N VAL A 43 15.74 -48.27 -13.42
CA VAL A 43 16.94 -47.72 -14.03
C VAL A 43 17.22 -46.28 -13.54
N ILE A 44 16.18 -45.48 -13.35
CA ILE A 44 16.33 -44.11 -12.77
C ILE A 44 16.84 -44.18 -11.34
N ILE A 45 16.30 -45.11 -10.52
CA ILE A 45 16.72 -45.30 -9.12
C ILE A 45 18.19 -45.79 -9.09
N LEU A 46 18.56 -46.71 -9.95
CA LEU A 46 19.94 -47.20 -10.06
C LEU A 46 20.92 -46.11 -10.49
N ILE A 47 20.53 -45.24 -11.44
CA ILE A 47 21.36 -44.11 -11.87
C ILE A 47 21.48 -43.09 -10.75
N ALA A 48 20.39 -42.78 -10.03
CA ALA A 48 20.40 -41.91 -8.88
C ALA A 48 21.29 -42.42 -7.75
N SER A 49 21.24 -43.74 -7.45
CA SER A 49 22.11 -44.37 -6.46
C SER A 49 23.58 -44.36 -6.87
N LEU A 50 23.87 -44.60 -8.17
CA LEU A 50 25.24 -44.52 -8.70
C LEU A 50 25.77 -43.07 -8.65
N CYS A 51 24.92 -42.05 -8.92
CA CYS A 51 25.32 -40.64 -8.79
C CYS A 51 25.56 -40.29 -7.31
N LEU A 52 24.78 -40.82 -6.38
CA LEU A 52 25.01 -40.61 -4.93
C LEU A 52 26.35 -41.25 -4.50
N ILE A 53 26.65 -42.46 -4.95
CA ILE A 53 27.92 -43.15 -4.68
C ILE A 53 29.10 -42.42 -5.33
N ALA A 54 28.94 -41.88 -6.55
CA ALA A 54 29.96 -41.08 -7.21
C ALA A 54 30.19 -39.73 -6.51
N ALA A 55 29.13 -39.12 -5.95
CA ALA A 55 29.24 -37.89 -5.16
C ALA A 55 29.97 -38.14 -3.81
N THR A 56 29.79 -39.33 -3.22
CA THR A 56 30.51 -39.71 -1.99
C THR A 56 31.99 -40.08 -2.27
N ILE A 57 32.35 -40.52 -3.48
CA ILE A 57 33.75 -40.80 -3.86
C ILE A 57 34.50 -39.49 -4.22
N HIS A 58 33.80 -38.44 -4.66
CA HIS A 58 34.42 -37.14 -4.96
C HIS A 58 34.45 -36.16 -3.79
N ALA A 59 33.67 -36.42 -2.72
CA ALA A 59 33.91 -35.82 -1.43
C ALA A 59 35.16 -36.54 -0.88
N GLY A 60 36.30 -35.85 -0.88
CA GLY A 60 37.54 -36.39 -0.27
C GLY A 60 37.26 -36.96 1.12
N PRO A 61 38.09 -37.75 1.68
CA PRO A 61 37.80 -38.52 2.87
C PRO A 61 37.26 -37.57 3.95
N ILE A 62 35.95 -37.60 4.16
CA ILE A 62 35.39 -37.18 5.41
C ILE A 62 35.94 -38.17 6.37
N THR A 63 37.05 -37.83 6.98
CA THR A 63 37.50 -38.55 8.19
C THR A 63 36.41 -38.30 9.21
N LEU A 64 35.41 -39.19 9.21
CA LEU A 64 34.62 -39.41 10.42
C LEU A 64 35.64 -39.87 11.44
N SER A 65 36.22 -38.97 12.19
CA SER A 65 36.85 -39.27 13.43
C SER A 65 35.75 -39.71 14.38
N MET A 66 35.32 -40.96 14.25
CA MET A 66 34.69 -41.63 15.38
C MET A 66 35.73 -41.57 16.49
N ALA A 67 35.59 -40.57 17.37
CA ALA A 67 36.21 -40.62 18.66
C ALA A 67 35.60 -41.83 19.36
N VAL A 68 36.19 -42.98 19.15
CA VAL A 68 36.05 -44.09 20.06
C VAL A 68 36.63 -43.62 21.37
N VAL A 69 35.78 -43.16 22.26
CA VAL A 69 36.12 -42.97 23.67
C VAL A 69 36.29 -44.36 24.24
N ALA A 70 37.41 -45.00 23.90
CA ALA A 70 37.92 -46.08 24.70
C ALA A 70 38.39 -45.40 26.00
N GLY A 71 37.73 -45.70 27.11
CA GLY A 71 38.10 -45.26 28.44
C GLY A 71 39.46 -45.82 28.79
N THR A 72 40.50 -45.18 28.38
CA THR A 72 41.85 -45.33 28.86
C THR A 72 42.22 -44.04 29.60
N ALA A 73 42.45 -44.14 30.89
CA ALA A 73 43.01 -43.11 31.72
C ALA A 73 44.44 -42.79 31.22
N GLY A 74 44.52 -41.94 30.21
CA GLY A 74 45.76 -41.48 29.62
C GLY A 74 45.47 -40.37 28.61
N GLY A 75 45.98 -39.19 28.79
CA GLY A 75 45.78 -38.07 27.88
C GLY A 75 46.24 -38.37 26.46
N LYS A 76 45.68 -37.71 25.48
CA LYS A 76 46.09 -37.78 24.08
C LYS A 76 47.53 -37.27 23.95
N HIS A 77 48.39 -38.12 23.34
CA HIS A 77 49.80 -37.77 23.13
C HIS A 77 49.95 -37.08 21.77
N VAL A 78 50.51 -35.86 21.81
CA VAL A 78 50.96 -35.14 20.60
C VAL A 78 52.38 -35.61 20.29
N VAL A 79 52.59 -36.21 19.14
CA VAL A 79 53.92 -36.71 18.71
C VAL A 79 54.56 -35.66 17.80
N GLY A 80 55.76 -35.16 18.24
CA GLY A 80 56.64 -34.43 17.33
C GLY A 80 56.79 -32.93 17.47
N GLY A 81 56.45 -32.35 18.63
CA GLY A 81 56.77 -30.93 18.85
C GLY A 81 56.05 -30.29 20.05
N PRO A 82 56.28 -29.00 20.30
CA PRO A 82 55.56 -28.26 21.35
C PRO A 82 54.07 -28.19 21.02
N VAL A 83 53.22 -28.28 22.05
CA VAL A 83 51.77 -28.11 21.91
C VAL A 83 51.48 -26.70 21.51
N THR A 84 50.93 -26.53 20.32
CA THR A 84 50.49 -25.22 19.77
C THR A 84 49.02 -24.97 20.03
N THR A 85 48.58 -23.70 19.89
CA THR A 85 47.15 -23.34 19.97
C THR A 85 46.29 -24.05 18.93
N ASP A 86 46.83 -24.30 17.73
CA ASP A 86 46.11 -25.03 16.66
C ASP A 86 45.86 -26.47 17.10
N ILE A 87 46.84 -27.16 17.68
CA ILE A 87 46.70 -28.54 18.19
C ILE A 87 45.68 -28.59 19.34
N LEU A 88 45.67 -27.60 20.23
CA LEU A 88 44.71 -27.52 21.32
C LEU A 88 43.28 -27.30 20.82
N ASN A 89 43.11 -26.57 19.71
CA ASN A 89 41.82 -26.30 19.13
C ASN A 89 41.29 -27.48 18.29
N ASP A 90 42.17 -28.01 17.41
CA ASP A 90 41.74 -29.07 16.46
C ASP A 90 41.59 -30.42 17.14
N GLU A 91 42.43 -30.73 18.10
CA GLU A 91 42.50 -32.07 18.68
C GLU A 91 41.66 -32.26 19.95
N THR A 92 41.52 -31.21 20.76
CA THR A 92 40.92 -31.34 22.10
C THR A 92 39.85 -30.28 22.42
N SER A 93 39.72 -29.25 21.61
CA SER A 93 38.83 -28.09 21.89
C SER A 93 38.99 -27.53 23.31
N LEU A 94 40.24 -27.54 23.80
CA LEU A 94 40.57 -27.07 25.15
C LEU A 94 40.71 -25.53 25.22
N LEU A 95 40.83 -24.85 24.07
CA LEU A 95 40.83 -23.41 24.03
C LEU A 95 39.39 -22.89 24.15
N LEU A 96 39.16 -22.08 25.14
CA LEU A 96 37.93 -21.29 25.24
C LEU A 96 38.01 -20.18 24.19
N ASN A 97 37.05 -20.15 23.30
CA ASN A 97 36.87 -19.00 22.44
C ASN A 97 36.48 -17.79 23.30
N GLU A 98 37.05 -16.64 23.00
CA GLU A 98 36.64 -15.39 23.61
C GLU A 98 35.26 -15.04 23.01
N ILE A 99 34.20 -15.16 23.83
CA ILE A 99 32.83 -14.89 23.44
C ILE A 99 32.51 -13.49 24.00
N ASP A 100 32.18 -12.56 23.09
CA ASP A 100 31.60 -11.29 23.49
C ASP A 100 30.24 -11.54 24.13
N SER A 101 30.11 -11.28 25.41
CA SER A 101 28.87 -11.41 26.16
C SER A 101 27.85 -10.32 25.79
N HIS A 102 28.27 -9.30 25.02
CA HIS A 102 27.43 -8.21 24.60
C HIS A 102 26.71 -8.54 23.30
N ILE A 103 25.41 -8.76 23.38
CA ILE A 103 24.56 -8.99 22.20
C ILE A 103 24.16 -7.63 21.61
N VAL A 104 24.58 -7.39 20.37
CA VAL A 104 24.14 -6.22 19.62
C VAL A 104 22.68 -6.45 19.19
N LYS A 105 21.77 -5.68 19.80
CA LYS A 105 20.35 -5.71 19.41
C LYS A 105 20.17 -4.81 18.21
N ILE A 106 19.80 -5.41 17.09
CA ILE A 106 19.35 -4.65 15.92
C ILE A 106 17.93 -4.17 16.22
N ARG A 107 17.78 -2.87 16.37
CA ARG A 107 16.44 -2.28 16.45
C ARG A 107 15.87 -2.21 15.05
N PRO A 108 14.74 -2.88 14.78
CA PRO A 108 14.06 -2.68 13.51
C PRO A 108 13.65 -1.22 13.41
N MET A 109 13.56 -0.76 12.20
CA MET A 109 13.24 0.59 11.77
C MET A 109 12.20 1.29 12.60
N ALA A 110 12.28 2.60 12.65
CA ALA A 110 11.23 3.44 13.19
C ALA A 110 9.89 3.08 12.52
N THR A 111 8.86 2.90 13.34
CA THR A 111 7.49 2.69 12.88
C THR A 111 6.76 4.03 12.79
N PRO A 112 6.96 4.81 11.70
CA PRO A 112 6.51 6.20 11.63
C PRO A 112 5.00 6.34 11.65
N ILE A 113 4.27 5.42 11.04
CA ILE A 113 2.80 5.47 10.99
C ILE A 113 2.20 5.23 12.37
N ASP A 114 2.71 4.24 13.11
CA ASP A 114 2.24 4.01 14.48
C ASP A 114 2.50 5.24 15.36
N GLN A 115 3.64 5.90 15.19
CA GLN A 115 3.98 7.10 15.95
C GLN A 115 3.13 8.32 15.53
N ILE A 116 2.92 8.54 14.22
CA ILE A 116 2.06 9.61 13.71
C ILE A 116 0.61 9.37 14.14
N SER A 117 0.15 8.13 14.14
CA SER A 117 -1.22 7.80 14.55
C SER A 117 -1.49 8.13 16.03
N ARG A 118 -0.46 8.07 16.86
CA ARG A 118 -0.54 8.48 18.27
C ARG A 118 -0.63 9.98 18.47
N TRP A 119 -0.30 10.77 17.46
CA TRP A 119 -0.39 12.24 17.50
C TRP A 119 -1.79 12.72 17.88
N ASN A 120 -2.82 12.14 17.25
CA ASN A 120 -4.21 12.46 17.57
C ASN A 120 -4.79 11.61 18.71
N GLY A 121 -3.96 10.81 19.37
CA GLY A 121 -4.38 9.84 20.36
C GLY A 121 -5.12 8.64 19.76
N SER A 122 -5.06 7.51 20.46
CA SER A 122 -5.85 6.34 20.10
C SER A 122 -7.24 6.46 20.73
N LYS A 123 -8.28 6.21 19.93
CA LYS A 123 -9.66 6.15 20.43
C LYS A 123 -10.05 4.71 20.69
N HIS A 124 -10.62 4.46 21.87
CA HIS A 124 -11.21 3.15 22.16
C HIS A 124 -12.48 2.95 21.32
N CYS A 125 -12.67 1.76 20.77
CA CYS A 125 -13.88 1.35 20.08
C CYS A 125 -14.44 0.06 20.68
N GLY A 126 -15.76 0.03 20.90
CA GLY A 126 -16.45 -1.14 21.46
C GLY A 126 -16.72 -2.25 20.43
N SER A 127 -16.37 -2.03 19.15
CA SER A 127 -16.59 -2.98 18.08
C SER A 127 -15.33 -3.17 17.25
N MET A 128 -15.15 -4.37 16.69
CA MET A 128 -14.11 -4.67 15.71
C MET A 128 -14.33 -3.98 14.36
N VAL A 129 -15.54 -3.49 14.12
CA VAL A 129 -15.92 -2.76 12.92
C VAL A 129 -16.03 -1.28 13.26
N VAL A 130 -15.24 -0.44 12.60
CA VAL A 130 -15.22 1.00 12.83
C VAL A 130 -15.84 1.70 11.63
N ASP A 131 -16.98 2.30 11.85
CA ASP A 131 -17.67 3.15 10.88
C ASP A 131 -17.31 4.62 11.15
N TYR A 132 -16.97 5.34 10.10
CA TYR A 132 -16.70 6.76 10.20
C TYR A 132 -17.32 7.50 9.02
N TYR A 133 -17.65 8.76 9.25
CA TYR A 133 -18.33 9.60 8.29
C TYR A 133 -17.45 10.77 7.90
N SER A 134 -17.44 11.08 6.62
CA SER A 134 -16.82 12.29 6.08
C SER A 134 -17.83 13.08 5.25
N VAL A 135 -17.77 14.40 5.36
CA VAL A 135 -18.53 15.31 4.52
C VAL A 135 -17.53 16.11 3.72
N ASP A 136 -17.64 16.01 2.40
CA ASP A 136 -16.88 16.87 1.49
C ASP A 136 -17.75 18.00 0.96
N THR A 137 -17.14 19.05 0.44
CA THR A 137 -17.85 20.08 -0.29
C THR A 137 -18.36 19.49 -1.60
N LYS A 138 -19.57 19.92 -2.00
CA LYS A 138 -20.14 19.53 -3.29
C LYS A 138 -19.13 19.82 -4.40
N PRO A 139 -18.85 18.89 -5.32
CA PRO A 139 -17.95 19.14 -6.43
C PRO A 139 -18.34 20.39 -7.20
N THR A 140 -17.35 21.13 -7.69
CA THR A 140 -17.57 22.37 -8.42
C THR A 140 -17.34 22.24 -9.91
N VAL A 141 -16.79 21.11 -10.37
CA VAL A 141 -16.38 20.90 -11.75
C VAL A 141 -17.04 19.64 -12.30
N ALA A 142 -17.60 19.73 -13.51
CA ALA A 142 -18.06 18.62 -14.33
C ALA A 142 -17.53 18.78 -15.75
N LEU A 143 -17.57 17.71 -16.52
CA LEU A 143 -17.23 17.72 -17.94
C LEU A 143 -18.49 17.60 -18.77
N LEU A 144 -18.54 18.27 -19.91
CA LEU A 144 -19.58 18.07 -20.92
C LEU A 144 -19.42 16.66 -21.48
N GLN A 145 -20.51 15.92 -21.55
CA GLN A 145 -20.50 14.50 -21.99
C GLN A 145 -20.58 14.40 -23.51
N ASP A 146 -21.52 15.11 -24.10
CA ASP A 146 -21.82 15.07 -25.53
C ASP A 146 -21.59 16.45 -26.18
N ASP A 147 -21.24 16.44 -27.46
CA ASP A 147 -21.10 17.67 -28.23
C ASP A 147 -22.44 18.40 -28.31
N TYR A 148 -22.44 19.71 -28.07
CA TYR A 148 -23.59 20.59 -28.28
C TYR A 148 -23.41 21.41 -29.54
N THR A 149 -24.33 21.30 -30.48
CA THR A 149 -24.33 22.11 -31.69
C THR A 149 -25.19 23.36 -31.49
N GLU A 150 -24.64 24.50 -31.80
CA GLU A 150 -25.35 25.79 -31.69
C GLU A 150 -26.63 25.82 -32.51
N THR A 151 -27.66 26.45 -31.95
CA THR A 151 -28.97 26.62 -32.63
C THR A 151 -29.54 27.99 -32.31
N SER A 152 -30.24 28.56 -33.28
CA SER A 152 -31.02 29.79 -33.09
C SER A 152 -32.46 29.52 -32.61
N ALA A 153 -32.82 28.25 -32.40
CA ALA A 153 -34.16 27.86 -31.95
C ALA A 153 -34.48 28.50 -30.59
N THR A 154 -35.67 29.06 -30.47
CA THR A 154 -36.21 29.62 -29.23
C THR A 154 -37.34 28.75 -28.74
N GLU A 155 -37.44 28.52 -27.45
CA GLU A 155 -38.51 27.72 -26.86
C GLU A 155 -39.63 28.65 -26.35
N GLY A 156 -40.84 28.41 -26.87
CA GLY A 156 -42.05 29.17 -26.46
C GLY A 156 -42.07 30.63 -26.88
N SER A 157 -42.99 31.41 -26.28
CA SER A 157 -43.20 32.84 -26.59
C SER A 157 -42.16 33.76 -25.97
N SER A 158 -41.19 33.23 -25.20
CA SER A 158 -40.16 34.04 -24.50
C SER A 158 -39.05 34.55 -25.40
N GLY A 159 -38.92 34.01 -26.63
CA GLY A 159 -37.83 34.41 -27.55
C GLY A 159 -36.42 34.14 -27.09
N VAL A 160 -36.23 33.37 -25.99
CA VAL A 160 -34.95 33.03 -25.42
C VAL A 160 -34.47 31.68 -25.93
N ASN A 161 -33.22 31.61 -26.33
CA ASN A 161 -32.59 30.33 -26.70
C ASN A 161 -32.34 29.49 -25.43
N LYS A 162 -32.88 28.30 -25.38
CA LYS A 162 -32.66 27.34 -24.30
C LYS A 162 -31.91 26.14 -24.85
N ALA A 163 -30.76 25.86 -24.29
CA ALA A 163 -29.94 24.73 -24.64
C ALA A 163 -30.14 23.59 -23.62
N VAL A 164 -30.05 22.37 -24.10
CA VAL A 164 -29.98 21.15 -23.25
C VAL A 164 -28.60 20.58 -23.42
N ILE A 165 -27.87 20.46 -22.32
CA ILE A 165 -26.50 19.93 -22.29
C ILE A 165 -26.40 18.74 -21.37
N SER A 166 -25.73 17.68 -21.83
CA SER A 166 -25.45 16.49 -21.05
C SER A 166 -24.10 16.63 -20.34
N THR A 167 -24.05 16.29 -19.06
CA THR A 167 -22.85 16.45 -18.25
C THR A 167 -22.50 15.18 -17.50
N SER A 168 -21.21 14.95 -17.25
CA SER A 168 -20.71 13.77 -16.52
C SER A 168 -21.27 13.64 -15.10
N ASN A 169 -21.68 14.75 -14.49
CA ASN A 169 -22.30 14.77 -13.17
C ASN A 169 -23.28 15.96 -13.08
N SER A 170 -24.48 15.77 -13.58
CA SER A 170 -25.52 16.80 -13.55
C SER A 170 -26.09 17.09 -12.16
N GLU A 171 -25.84 16.17 -11.19
CA GLU A 171 -26.35 16.33 -9.81
C GLU A 171 -25.69 17.48 -9.05
N ILE A 172 -24.50 17.91 -9.49
CA ILE A 172 -23.80 19.02 -8.83
C ILE A 172 -24.44 20.38 -9.14
N PHE A 173 -25.20 20.49 -10.23
CA PHE A 173 -25.83 21.73 -10.65
C PHE A 173 -27.30 21.78 -10.22
N GLU A 174 -27.74 22.93 -9.77
CA GLU A 174 -29.11 23.18 -9.35
C GLU A 174 -29.72 24.35 -10.15
N PRO A 175 -31.06 24.42 -10.25
CA PRO A 175 -31.71 25.58 -10.82
C PRO A 175 -31.23 26.87 -10.16
N THR A 176 -31.16 27.95 -10.92
CA THR A 176 -30.66 29.27 -10.53
C THR A 176 -29.15 29.39 -10.35
N GLU A 177 -28.38 28.30 -10.58
CA GLU A 177 -26.93 28.36 -10.55
C GLU A 177 -26.33 28.88 -11.87
N THR A 178 -25.17 29.52 -11.76
CA THR A 178 -24.38 29.96 -12.91
C THR A 178 -23.21 29.00 -13.12
N ILE A 179 -22.89 28.74 -14.40
CA ILE A 179 -21.84 27.82 -14.83
C ILE A 179 -20.85 28.63 -15.70
N LEU A 180 -19.59 28.58 -15.35
CA LEU A 180 -18.51 29.07 -16.22
C LEU A 180 -18.05 27.92 -17.13
N VAL A 181 -18.10 28.13 -18.42
CA VAL A 181 -17.65 27.15 -19.43
C VAL A 181 -16.20 27.49 -19.79
N LYS A 182 -15.27 26.73 -19.28
CA LYS A 182 -13.86 27.05 -19.39
C LYS A 182 -13.32 26.83 -20.80
N GLY A 183 -12.63 27.87 -21.35
CA GLY A 183 -12.00 27.80 -22.67
C GLY A 183 -12.97 28.02 -23.86
N VAL A 184 -14.23 28.27 -23.59
CA VAL A 184 -15.20 28.71 -24.61
C VAL A 184 -15.45 30.19 -24.48
N GLU A 185 -15.32 30.92 -25.58
CA GLU A 185 -15.41 32.36 -25.59
C GLU A 185 -16.87 32.85 -25.43
N GLY A 186 -17.04 33.81 -24.55
CA GLY A 186 -18.29 34.53 -24.43
C GLY A 186 -18.26 35.81 -25.28
N TYR A 187 -19.44 36.40 -25.50
CA TYR A 187 -19.63 37.53 -26.38
C TYR A 187 -20.06 38.80 -25.61
N ALA A 188 -19.81 39.94 -26.17
CA ALA A 188 -20.31 41.23 -25.67
C ALA A 188 -21.84 41.33 -25.89
N ASP A 189 -22.45 42.41 -25.40
CA ASP A 189 -23.89 42.67 -25.49
C ASP A 189 -24.43 42.69 -26.94
N ASP A 190 -23.57 42.86 -27.92
CA ASP A 190 -23.94 42.76 -29.34
C ASP A 190 -24.09 41.30 -29.84
N GLY A 191 -23.60 40.36 -29.08
CA GLY A 191 -23.60 38.91 -29.38
C GLY A 191 -22.69 38.54 -30.55
N VAL A 192 -21.84 39.45 -31.04
CA VAL A 192 -20.96 39.24 -32.21
C VAL A 192 -19.50 39.45 -31.84
N THR A 193 -19.21 40.44 -31.03
CA THR A 193 -17.86 40.76 -30.63
C THR A 193 -17.42 39.87 -29.48
N PRO A 194 -16.29 39.12 -29.60
CA PRO A 194 -15.75 38.36 -28.50
C PRO A 194 -15.48 39.25 -27.28
N SER A 195 -15.90 38.79 -26.09
CA SER A 195 -15.73 39.55 -24.85
C SER A 195 -14.37 39.39 -24.20
N GLY A 196 -13.57 38.42 -24.63
CA GLY A 196 -12.32 38.00 -23.96
C GLY A 196 -12.54 37.30 -22.62
N ASN A 197 -13.77 37.00 -22.25
CA ASN A 197 -14.15 36.25 -21.07
C ASN A 197 -14.73 34.92 -21.47
N ASP A 198 -14.60 33.91 -20.59
CA ASP A 198 -15.23 32.62 -20.82
C ASP A 198 -16.77 32.75 -20.83
N LEU A 199 -17.43 31.84 -21.54
CA LEU A 199 -18.89 31.73 -21.61
C LEU A 199 -19.48 31.43 -20.23
N VAL A 200 -20.55 32.11 -19.89
CA VAL A 200 -21.33 31.90 -18.67
C VAL A 200 -22.72 31.41 -19.04
N LEU A 201 -23.15 30.31 -18.44
CA LEU A 201 -24.49 29.74 -18.59
C LEU A 201 -25.26 29.91 -17.27
N TYR A 202 -26.58 30.02 -17.38
CA TYR A 202 -27.50 30.07 -16.26
C TYR A 202 -28.41 28.84 -16.33
N VAL A 203 -28.52 28.08 -15.24
CA VAL A 203 -29.30 26.86 -15.17
C VAL A 203 -30.76 27.15 -14.86
N LEU A 204 -31.64 26.80 -15.80
CA LEU A 204 -33.09 26.90 -15.62
C LEU A 204 -33.66 25.69 -14.85
N GLY A 205 -33.08 24.51 -15.05
CA GLY A 205 -33.56 23.27 -14.46
C GLY A 205 -32.92 22.07 -15.11
N LYS A 206 -33.48 20.91 -14.79
CA LYS A 206 -33.08 19.62 -15.39
C LYS A 206 -34.22 19.06 -16.21
N THR A 207 -33.88 18.25 -17.21
CA THR A 207 -34.83 17.45 -17.98
C THR A 207 -35.19 16.19 -17.20
N GLU A 208 -36.18 15.43 -17.65
CA GLU A 208 -36.50 14.13 -17.07
C GLU A 208 -35.35 13.11 -17.22
N SER A 209 -34.52 13.26 -18.26
CA SER A 209 -33.30 12.46 -18.48
C SER A 209 -32.14 12.86 -17.58
N GLY A 210 -32.25 13.98 -16.86
CA GLY A 210 -31.19 14.50 -15.98
C GLY A 210 -30.25 15.50 -16.64
N ASP A 211 -30.43 15.84 -17.92
CA ASP A 211 -29.63 16.85 -18.62
C ASP A 211 -29.97 18.25 -18.15
N LEU A 212 -29.01 19.16 -18.25
CA LEU A 212 -29.18 20.55 -17.82
C LEU A 212 -29.84 21.39 -18.88
N ARG A 213 -30.92 22.08 -18.51
CA ARG A 213 -31.52 23.15 -19.32
C ARG A 213 -30.89 24.48 -18.94
N VAL A 214 -30.21 25.09 -19.90
CA VAL A 214 -29.42 26.29 -19.65
C VAL A 214 -29.73 27.41 -20.67
N ILE A 215 -29.46 28.64 -20.29
CA ILE A 215 -29.40 29.78 -21.17
C ILE A 215 -28.02 30.42 -21.07
N ALA A 216 -27.55 31.05 -22.16
CA ALA A 216 -26.30 31.78 -22.12
C ALA A 216 -26.53 33.20 -21.54
N VAL A 217 -25.64 33.61 -20.66
CA VAL A 217 -25.63 34.97 -20.10
C VAL A 217 -24.92 35.94 -21.07
N ASN A 218 -23.74 35.54 -21.54
CA ASN A 218 -22.95 36.26 -22.55
C ASN A 218 -22.80 35.41 -23.82
N GLY A 219 -23.94 35.05 -24.38
CA GLY A 219 -24.01 34.13 -25.53
C GLY A 219 -23.81 34.83 -26.88
N LYS A 220 -23.74 34.00 -27.92
CA LYS A 220 -23.57 34.42 -29.32
C LYS A 220 -24.89 34.83 -29.94
N LYS A 221 -24.86 35.79 -30.89
CA LYS A 221 -25.99 36.08 -31.73
C LYS A 221 -26.02 35.14 -32.93
N ILE A 222 -27.12 34.41 -33.11
CA ILE A 222 -27.32 33.50 -34.25
C ILE A 222 -28.59 33.95 -34.99
N GLY A 223 -28.41 34.45 -36.21
CA GLY A 223 -29.50 35.08 -36.95
C GLY A 223 -30.08 36.30 -36.24
N SER A 224 -31.37 36.26 -35.88
CA SER A 224 -32.01 37.30 -35.06
C SER A 224 -32.06 37.05 -33.58
N THR A 225 -31.65 35.85 -33.14
CA THR A 225 -31.70 35.43 -31.74
C THR A 225 -30.41 35.81 -31.00
N MET A 226 -30.57 36.52 -29.86
CA MET A 226 -29.49 36.93 -28.99
C MET A 226 -29.23 35.85 -27.90
N ASN A 227 -28.06 35.88 -27.32
CA ASN A 227 -27.66 35.04 -26.21
C ASN A 227 -27.86 33.52 -26.46
N CYS A 228 -27.55 33.09 -27.69
CA CYS A 228 -27.52 31.67 -28.00
C CYS A 228 -26.27 31.03 -27.41
N VAL A 229 -26.41 29.78 -26.97
CA VAL A 229 -25.27 28.97 -26.53
C VAL A 229 -24.45 28.59 -27.79
N PRO A 230 -23.15 28.95 -27.87
CA PRO A 230 -22.30 28.53 -28.97
C PRO A 230 -22.07 27.02 -28.93
N SER A 231 -21.50 26.45 -30.01
CA SER A 231 -21.12 25.05 -30.03
C SER A 231 -20.12 24.73 -28.92
N LEU A 232 -20.34 23.59 -28.24
CA LEU A 232 -19.53 23.12 -27.15
C LEU A 232 -19.05 21.68 -27.46
N ASP A 233 -17.78 21.47 -27.38
CA ASP A 233 -17.18 20.15 -27.61
C ASP A 233 -17.27 19.29 -26.36
N SER A 234 -17.45 17.99 -26.53
CA SER A 234 -17.38 16.99 -25.46
C SER A 234 -16.04 17.08 -24.71
N GLY A 235 -16.07 16.93 -23.39
CA GLY A 235 -14.90 17.12 -22.53
C GLY A 235 -14.67 18.55 -22.09
N THR A 236 -15.45 19.53 -22.57
CA THR A 236 -15.38 20.93 -22.10
C THR A 236 -15.66 20.98 -20.60
N THR A 237 -14.83 21.75 -19.87
CA THR A 237 -14.93 21.88 -18.42
C THR A 237 -16.00 22.91 -18.02
N LEU A 238 -16.96 22.45 -17.24
CA LEU A 238 -18.05 23.24 -16.65
C LEU A 238 -17.77 23.48 -15.17
N ILE A 239 -17.69 24.75 -14.77
CA ILE A 239 -17.38 25.12 -13.39
C ILE A 239 -18.63 25.79 -12.78
N ARG A 240 -19.14 25.18 -11.71
CA ARG A 240 -20.23 25.73 -10.92
C ARG A 240 -19.76 26.95 -10.15
N MET A 241 -20.36 28.10 -10.33
CA MET A 241 -19.99 29.34 -9.65
C MET A 241 -20.84 29.61 -8.42
N GLY A 242 -22.15 29.66 -8.58
CA GLY A 242 -23.06 29.95 -7.47
C GLY A 242 -24.47 30.26 -7.95
N ARG A 243 -25.35 30.60 -7.03
CA ARG A 243 -26.76 30.86 -7.31
C ARG A 243 -27.00 32.34 -7.54
N ALA A 244 -27.89 32.62 -8.47
CA ALA A 244 -28.41 33.95 -8.77
C ALA A 244 -29.95 33.89 -8.72
N ALA A 245 -30.53 34.28 -7.59
CA ALA A 245 -31.96 34.32 -7.40
C ALA A 245 -32.56 35.65 -7.90
N SER A 246 -33.83 35.64 -8.29
CA SER A 246 -34.57 36.83 -8.61
C SER A 246 -35.03 37.55 -7.34
N GLU A 247 -35.36 38.85 -7.46
CA GLU A 247 -35.83 39.68 -6.34
C GLU A 247 -37.08 39.11 -5.66
N LEU A 248 -37.91 38.39 -6.40
CA LEU A 248 -39.19 37.85 -5.92
C LEU A 248 -39.07 36.39 -5.44
N ASP A 249 -37.89 35.79 -5.57
CA ASP A 249 -37.70 34.39 -5.16
C ASP A 249 -37.68 34.28 -3.63
N VAL A 250 -38.69 33.62 -3.09
CA VAL A 250 -38.78 33.30 -1.64
C VAL A 250 -37.95 32.11 -1.27
N GLN A 251 -37.78 31.13 -2.19
CA GLN A 251 -37.07 29.88 -1.99
C GLN A 251 -36.15 29.57 -3.16
N THR A 252 -34.99 29.03 -2.86
CA THR A 252 -34.10 28.42 -3.85
C THR A 252 -34.05 26.89 -3.64
N SER A 253 -33.52 26.15 -4.61
CA SER A 253 -33.34 24.71 -4.46
C SER A 253 -32.61 24.36 -3.18
N GLN A 254 -33.04 23.33 -2.47
CA GLN A 254 -32.42 22.89 -1.24
C GLN A 254 -30.97 22.47 -1.50
N PHE A 255 -30.09 22.86 -0.60
CA PHE A 255 -28.72 22.34 -0.59
C PHE A 255 -28.69 21.04 0.22
N GLU A 256 -28.29 19.96 -0.43
CA GLU A 256 -28.15 18.66 0.20
C GLU A 256 -26.68 18.23 0.22
N SER A 257 -26.17 17.94 1.38
CA SER A 257 -24.87 17.33 1.59
C SER A 257 -25.00 16.29 2.69
N LEU A 258 -24.89 15.01 2.30
CA LEU A 258 -24.98 13.91 3.22
C LEU A 258 -23.58 13.35 3.54
N PRO A 259 -23.33 13.00 4.80
CA PRO A 259 -22.10 12.33 5.17
C PRO A 259 -21.95 10.98 4.44
N VAL A 260 -20.81 10.76 3.83
CA VAL A 260 -20.47 9.47 3.23
C VAL A 260 -19.89 8.58 4.30
N LYS A 261 -20.48 7.38 4.44
CA LYS A 261 -20.02 6.37 5.38
C LYS A 261 -18.83 5.61 4.80
N ALA A 262 -17.75 5.56 5.54
CA ALA A 262 -16.63 4.66 5.29
C ALA A 262 -16.44 3.72 6.48
N GLN A 263 -15.78 2.60 6.26
CA GLN A 263 -15.64 1.54 7.25
C GLN A 263 -14.23 0.95 7.20
N ASN A 264 -13.68 0.63 8.36
CA ASN A 264 -12.47 -0.19 8.48
C ASN A 264 -12.63 -1.24 9.59
N TYR A 265 -11.79 -2.28 9.56
CA TYR A 265 -11.83 -3.38 10.53
C TYR A 265 -10.62 -3.30 11.46
N CYS A 266 -10.84 -3.51 12.76
CA CYS A 266 -9.76 -3.73 13.70
C CYS A 266 -9.19 -5.13 13.51
N GLN A 267 -7.90 -5.21 13.19
CA GLN A 267 -7.18 -6.47 13.09
C GLN A 267 -6.59 -6.82 14.44
N ILE A 268 -6.69 -8.07 14.84
CA ILE A 268 -6.06 -8.58 16.04
C ILE A 268 -4.63 -8.97 15.70
N PHE A 269 -3.68 -8.27 16.31
CA PHE A 269 -2.26 -8.60 16.29
C PHE A 269 -1.94 -9.34 17.58
N LYS A 270 -1.38 -10.53 17.46
CA LYS A 270 -1.06 -11.37 18.60
C LYS A 270 0.28 -12.05 18.40
N MET A 271 1.10 -12.04 19.44
CA MET A 271 2.39 -12.73 19.46
C MET A 271 2.58 -13.43 20.78
N GLN A 272 3.06 -14.67 20.76
CA GLN A 272 3.35 -15.45 21.94
C GLN A 272 4.85 -15.72 22.02
N ILE A 273 5.39 -15.58 23.21
CA ILE A 273 6.77 -15.92 23.54
C ILE A 273 6.73 -16.98 24.63
N GLU A 274 7.48 -18.05 24.45
CA GLU A 274 7.50 -19.16 25.40
C GLU A 274 8.96 -19.59 25.67
N GLN A 275 9.32 -19.75 26.91
CA GLN A 275 10.63 -20.25 27.32
C GLN A 275 10.49 -21.37 28.36
N SER A 276 11.20 -22.48 28.16
CA SER A 276 11.17 -23.58 29.12
C SER A 276 11.94 -23.21 30.39
N THR A 277 11.51 -23.79 31.50
CA THR A 277 12.19 -23.62 32.82
C THR A 277 13.66 -23.99 32.74
N PHE A 278 14.01 -25.06 32.02
CA PHE A 278 15.41 -25.49 31.87
C PHE A 278 16.22 -24.52 31.04
N ALA A 279 15.67 -23.96 29.95
CA ALA A 279 16.35 -22.93 29.15
C ALA A 279 16.58 -21.63 29.92
N LYS A 280 15.75 -21.34 30.92
CA LYS A 280 15.91 -20.17 31.81
C LYS A 280 17.04 -20.37 32.84
N ILE A 281 17.25 -21.59 33.32
CA ILE A 281 18.26 -21.93 34.33
C ILE A 281 19.62 -22.26 33.67
N ALA A 282 19.63 -22.67 32.40
CA ALA A 282 20.84 -23.07 31.70
C ALA A 282 21.83 -21.89 31.61
N ASN A 283 23.11 -22.21 31.86
CA ASN A 283 24.20 -21.27 31.61
C ASN A 283 24.29 -21.00 30.10
N LYS A 284 24.24 -19.76 29.72
CA LYS A 284 24.33 -19.33 28.33
C LYS A 284 25.69 -18.67 28.09
N GLU A 285 26.28 -18.93 26.95
CA GLU A 285 27.55 -18.32 26.54
C GLU A 285 27.41 -16.80 26.35
N ALA A 286 26.24 -16.35 25.89
CA ALA A 286 25.90 -14.94 25.79
C ALA A 286 24.71 -14.61 26.70
N ASN A 287 24.69 -13.37 27.21
CA ASN A 287 23.61 -12.86 28.07
C ASN A 287 22.33 -12.60 27.27
N TRP A 288 21.52 -13.64 27.04
CA TRP A 288 20.21 -13.53 26.39
C TRP A 288 19.11 -13.92 27.38
N SER A 289 18.35 -12.91 27.81
CA SER A 289 17.27 -13.08 28.79
C SER A 289 15.90 -13.27 28.13
N PHE A 290 14.93 -13.67 28.90
CA PHE A 290 13.51 -13.73 28.46
C PHE A 290 12.99 -12.31 28.13
N SER A 291 13.41 -11.30 28.87
CA SER A 291 13.06 -9.90 28.59
C SER A 291 13.62 -9.40 27.25
N ASP A 292 14.81 -9.85 26.84
CA ASP A 292 15.39 -9.48 25.55
C ASP A 292 14.58 -10.10 24.40
N GLN A 293 14.09 -11.32 24.59
CA GLN A 293 13.23 -11.99 23.63
C GLN A 293 11.85 -11.31 23.54
N GLU A 294 11.32 -10.82 24.67
CA GLU A 294 10.08 -10.04 24.72
C GLU A 294 10.26 -8.71 23.97
N GLU A 295 11.36 -7.99 24.19
CA GLU A 295 11.64 -6.75 23.47
C GLU A 295 11.71 -6.99 21.94
N ALA A 296 12.42 -8.02 21.51
CA ALA A 296 12.52 -8.37 20.09
C ALA A 296 11.15 -8.70 19.49
N ALA A 297 10.32 -9.45 20.20
CA ALA A 297 8.98 -9.80 19.74
C ALA A 297 8.04 -8.58 19.65
N ILE A 298 8.14 -7.64 20.59
CA ILE A 298 7.37 -6.38 20.53
C ILE A 298 7.76 -5.58 19.28
N TYR A 299 9.05 -5.52 18.94
CA TYR A 299 9.50 -4.81 17.74
C TYR A 299 9.00 -5.48 16.47
N ASP A 300 9.07 -6.81 16.38
CA ASP A 300 8.57 -7.55 15.22
C ASP A 300 7.06 -7.37 15.03
N MET A 301 6.30 -7.47 16.12
CA MET A 301 4.86 -7.23 16.10
C MET A 301 4.53 -5.81 15.61
N ARG A 302 5.24 -4.79 16.09
CA ARG A 302 5.02 -3.40 15.66
C ARG A 302 5.36 -3.18 14.20
N LEU A 303 6.44 -3.81 13.71
CA LEU A 303 6.78 -3.76 12.28
C LEU A 303 5.70 -4.43 11.43
N GLY A 304 5.18 -5.57 11.87
CA GLY A 304 4.03 -6.22 11.23
C GLY A 304 2.77 -5.35 11.21
N MET A 305 2.50 -4.65 12.32
CA MET A 305 1.40 -3.68 12.40
C MET A 305 1.58 -2.52 11.43
N GLU A 306 2.79 -1.95 11.35
CA GLU A 306 3.14 -0.87 10.42
C GLU A 306 2.87 -1.26 8.97
N LYS A 307 3.32 -2.46 8.55
CA LYS A 307 3.09 -3.00 7.21
C LYS A 307 1.59 -3.14 6.91
N ASN A 308 0.82 -3.65 7.88
CA ASN A 308 -0.63 -3.79 7.72
C ASN A 308 -1.35 -2.43 7.71
N PHE A 309 -0.93 -1.47 8.51
CA PHE A 309 -1.50 -0.12 8.50
C PHE A 309 -1.19 0.64 7.21
N LEU A 310 -0.05 0.37 6.57
CA LEU A 310 0.28 0.94 5.27
C LEU A 310 -0.45 0.23 4.12
N PHE A 311 -0.29 -1.08 3.99
CA PHE A 311 -0.63 -1.83 2.79
C PHE A 311 -1.68 -2.93 2.99
N GLY A 312 -2.26 -3.06 4.18
CA GLY A 312 -3.26 -4.10 4.47
C GLY A 312 -4.47 -4.03 3.56
N ALA A 313 -5.01 -5.18 3.17
CA ALA A 313 -6.25 -5.28 2.40
C ALA A 313 -7.44 -5.44 3.34
N LYS A 314 -8.39 -4.49 3.30
CA LYS A 314 -9.62 -4.58 4.10
C LYS A 314 -10.46 -5.76 3.67
N ARG A 315 -10.52 -6.80 4.50
CA ARG A 315 -11.33 -7.99 4.22
C ARG A 315 -11.70 -8.73 5.50
N LYS A 316 -12.84 -9.39 5.46
CA LYS A 316 -13.23 -10.40 6.42
C LYS A 316 -13.08 -11.75 5.73
N ILE A 317 -12.28 -12.65 6.29
CA ILE A 317 -12.04 -14.00 5.77
C ILE A 317 -12.50 -15.01 6.80
N TYR A 318 -12.99 -16.15 6.34
CA TYR A 318 -13.28 -17.30 7.18
C TYR A 318 -12.06 -18.22 7.20
N ASP A 319 -11.55 -18.53 8.39
CA ASP A 319 -10.46 -19.50 8.58
C ASP A 319 -11.08 -20.90 8.76
N PRO A 320 -10.91 -21.80 7.80
CA PRO A 320 -11.53 -23.12 7.84
C PRO A 320 -10.92 -24.05 8.89
N GLU A 321 -9.69 -23.79 9.34
CA GLU A 321 -9.04 -24.60 10.36
C GLU A 321 -9.49 -24.24 11.78
N LYS A 322 -9.71 -22.95 12.02
CA LYS A 322 -10.16 -22.44 13.31
C LYS A 322 -11.66 -22.32 13.41
N HIS A 323 -12.38 -22.43 12.29
CA HIS A 323 -13.82 -22.23 12.17
C HIS A 323 -14.28 -20.84 12.66
N GLU A 324 -13.44 -19.83 12.44
CA GLU A 324 -13.67 -18.46 12.89
C GLU A 324 -13.46 -17.44 11.77
N ASP A 325 -14.09 -16.27 11.93
CA ASP A 325 -13.89 -15.14 11.03
C ASP A 325 -12.67 -14.34 11.47
N VAL A 326 -11.75 -14.07 10.54
CA VAL A 326 -10.59 -13.20 10.73
C VAL A 326 -10.82 -11.88 10.01
N MET A 327 -10.70 -10.78 10.74
CA MET A 327 -10.82 -9.42 10.20
C MET A 327 -9.44 -8.83 9.91
N LEU A 328 -9.24 -8.39 8.67
CA LEU A 328 -8.02 -7.74 8.19
C LEU A 328 -8.27 -6.24 8.04
N THR A 329 -7.36 -5.43 8.58
CA THR A 329 -7.45 -3.97 8.48
C THR A 329 -7.12 -3.47 7.08
N GLY A 330 -7.82 -2.42 6.65
CA GLY A 330 -7.49 -1.72 5.40
C GLY A 330 -6.36 -0.73 5.61
N GLY A 331 -5.31 -0.85 4.81
CA GLY A 331 -4.15 0.04 4.84
C GLY A 331 -4.47 1.45 4.33
N ILE A 332 -3.77 2.43 4.86
CA ILE A 332 -3.96 3.84 4.50
C ILE A 332 -3.56 4.13 3.04
N TRP A 333 -2.70 3.32 2.45
CA TRP A 333 -2.35 3.39 1.04
C TRP A 333 -3.58 3.32 0.14
N PHE A 334 -4.51 2.41 0.44
CA PHE A 334 -5.73 2.23 -0.35
C PHE A 334 -6.85 3.22 0.02
N GLN A 335 -6.77 3.87 1.18
CA GLN A 335 -7.73 4.84 1.64
C GLN A 335 -7.46 6.26 1.09
N ALA A 336 -6.25 6.55 0.61
CA ALA A 336 -5.89 7.86 0.07
C ALA A 336 -6.66 8.17 -1.22
N GLY A 337 -7.28 9.34 -1.28
CA GLY A 337 -8.17 9.74 -2.38
C GLY A 337 -7.45 10.26 -3.62
N LYS A 338 -6.24 10.82 -3.45
CA LYS A 338 -5.46 11.37 -4.57
C LYS A 338 -4.31 10.45 -4.94
N THR A 339 -3.94 10.43 -6.23
CA THR A 339 -2.75 9.73 -6.73
C THR A 339 -1.97 10.68 -7.64
N PHE A 340 -0.67 10.75 -7.43
CA PHE A 340 0.26 11.46 -8.30
C PHE A 340 1.26 10.47 -8.87
N SER A 341 1.36 10.42 -10.19
CA SER A 341 2.35 9.57 -10.88
C SER A 341 3.48 10.41 -11.40
N TYR A 342 4.72 9.94 -11.24
CA TYR A 342 5.91 10.60 -11.75
C TYR A 342 6.83 9.62 -12.46
N SER A 343 7.65 10.13 -13.39
CA SER A 343 8.69 9.33 -14.05
C SER A 343 10.05 9.65 -13.41
N GLU A 344 10.85 8.62 -13.14
CA GLU A 344 12.19 8.77 -12.54
C GLU A 344 13.11 9.64 -13.37
N SER A 345 13.06 9.49 -14.71
CA SER A 345 13.93 10.23 -15.63
C SER A 345 13.68 11.74 -15.64
N SER A 346 12.55 12.19 -15.12
CA SER A 346 12.13 13.59 -15.11
C SER A 346 11.83 14.15 -13.72
N PHE A 347 12.32 13.51 -12.65
CA PHE A 347 12.10 14.02 -11.30
C PHE A 347 12.94 15.30 -11.08
N THR A 348 12.29 16.43 -11.22
CA THR A 348 12.88 17.76 -11.15
C THR A 348 12.24 18.60 -10.05
N GLN A 349 12.72 19.82 -9.87
CA GLN A 349 12.10 20.78 -8.97
C GLN A 349 10.64 21.07 -9.33
N ASP A 350 10.31 21.09 -10.63
CA ASP A 350 8.92 21.30 -11.08
C ASP A 350 8.01 20.13 -10.65
N THR A 351 8.50 18.92 -10.73
CA THR A 351 7.78 17.73 -10.22
C THR A 351 7.47 17.87 -8.73
N LEU A 352 8.43 18.33 -7.93
CA LEU A 352 8.21 18.54 -6.50
C LEU A 352 7.19 19.66 -6.23
N ILE A 353 7.24 20.73 -7.02
CA ILE A 353 6.23 21.81 -6.96
C ILE A 353 4.84 21.29 -7.32
N ASP A 354 4.73 20.45 -8.34
CA ASP A 354 3.47 19.81 -8.74
C ASP A 354 2.94 18.85 -7.68
N ILE A 355 3.82 18.06 -7.05
CA ILE A 355 3.46 17.24 -5.89
C ILE A 355 2.88 18.12 -4.78
N MET A 356 3.55 19.21 -4.44
CA MET A 356 3.06 20.12 -3.41
C MET A 356 1.76 20.81 -3.82
N ARG A 357 1.64 21.26 -5.08
CA ARG A 357 0.40 21.83 -5.60
C ARG A 357 -0.76 20.84 -5.43
N ASN A 358 -0.63 19.64 -5.92
CA ASN A 358 -1.68 18.63 -5.84
C ASN A 358 -2.01 18.21 -4.39
N ALA A 359 -1.00 18.14 -3.53
CA ALA A 359 -1.18 17.78 -2.14
C ALA A 359 -1.94 18.84 -1.33
N PHE A 360 -1.78 20.14 -1.65
CA PHE A 360 -2.31 21.24 -0.84
C PHE A 360 -3.46 22.02 -1.47
N THR A 361 -3.86 21.71 -2.70
CA THR A 361 -4.97 22.36 -3.38
C THR A 361 -6.16 21.41 -3.59
N GLY A 362 -7.34 21.98 -3.87
CA GLY A 362 -8.55 21.20 -4.15
C GLY A 362 -9.13 20.54 -2.91
N ASN A 363 -9.51 21.31 -1.89
CA ASN A 363 -10.05 20.83 -0.60
C ASN A 363 -9.13 19.80 0.07
N ALA A 364 -7.86 20.12 0.12
CA ALA A 364 -6.83 19.15 0.53
C ALA A 364 -6.60 19.11 2.06
N GLY A 365 -7.47 19.64 2.89
CA GLY A 365 -7.30 19.62 4.33
C GLY A 365 -6.31 20.68 4.85
N SER A 366 -5.45 20.30 5.79
CA SER A 366 -4.53 21.22 6.46
C SER A 366 -3.35 21.66 5.58
N LYS A 367 -2.69 22.74 5.98
CA LYS A 367 -1.48 23.25 5.31
C LYS A 367 -0.19 22.61 5.84
N ARG A 368 -0.30 21.57 6.64
CA ARG A 368 0.81 20.81 7.21
C ARG A 368 0.61 19.33 6.94
N LYS A 369 1.49 18.74 6.16
CA LYS A 369 1.39 17.32 5.80
C LYS A 369 2.71 16.60 5.97
N VAL A 370 2.66 15.29 6.11
CA VAL A 370 3.81 14.42 6.24
C VAL A 370 3.90 13.56 4.98
N LEU A 371 5.05 13.60 4.32
CA LEU A 371 5.41 12.67 3.26
C LEU A 371 6.21 11.52 3.87
N ILE A 372 5.71 10.33 3.74
CA ILE A 372 6.38 9.09 4.12
C ILE A 372 6.72 8.38 2.82
N GLY A 373 7.99 8.16 2.56
CA GLY A 373 8.41 7.55 1.31
C GLY A 373 9.56 6.57 1.48
N GLY A 374 9.75 5.72 0.48
CA GLY A 374 10.88 4.81 0.39
C GLY A 374 12.17 5.53 0.01
N SER A 375 13.26 4.79 0.07
CA SER A 375 14.62 5.32 -0.12
C SER A 375 14.84 5.94 -1.51
N GLY A 376 14.23 5.36 -2.55
CA GLY A 376 14.33 5.85 -3.92
C GLY A 376 13.68 7.22 -4.10
N LEU A 377 12.43 7.38 -3.61
CA LEU A 377 11.72 8.67 -3.67
C LEU A 377 12.43 9.76 -2.85
N ILE A 378 12.85 9.44 -1.63
CA ILE A 378 13.58 10.37 -0.77
C ILE A 378 14.94 10.73 -1.39
N GLY A 379 15.63 9.75 -1.98
CA GLY A 379 16.85 9.98 -2.74
C GLY A 379 16.65 10.92 -3.94
N ALA A 380 15.55 10.77 -4.67
CA ALA A 380 15.20 11.66 -5.78
C ALA A 380 14.94 13.10 -5.28
N ILE A 381 14.23 13.25 -4.17
CA ILE A 381 13.99 14.56 -3.54
C ILE A 381 15.30 15.22 -3.09
N ASN A 382 16.20 14.46 -2.47
CA ASN A 382 17.48 14.99 -1.98
C ASN A 382 18.46 15.40 -3.10
N LYS A 383 18.29 14.86 -4.33
CA LYS A 383 19.10 15.26 -5.50
C LYS A 383 18.69 16.61 -6.09
N ILE A 384 17.54 17.15 -5.68
CA ILE A 384 17.04 18.42 -6.21
C ILE A 384 17.78 19.58 -5.50
N ASP A 385 18.30 20.51 -6.31
CA ASP A 385 18.82 21.76 -5.78
C ASP A 385 17.69 22.71 -5.39
N THR A 386 17.41 22.79 -4.08
CA THR A 386 16.24 23.51 -3.54
C THR A 386 16.44 25.01 -3.35
N THR A 387 17.58 25.58 -3.76
CA THR A 387 17.99 26.93 -3.37
C THR A 387 17.14 28.07 -3.97
N LYS A 388 16.32 27.83 -4.98
CA LYS A 388 15.66 28.93 -5.71
C LYS A 388 14.18 29.13 -5.42
N VAL A 389 13.42 28.13 -5.02
CA VAL A 389 11.94 28.24 -4.91
C VAL A 389 11.38 27.60 -3.64
N ILE A 390 12.10 26.68 -3.05
CA ILE A 390 11.67 25.94 -1.88
C ILE A 390 12.70 26.17 -0.77
N SER A 391 12.26 26.75 0.34
CA SER A 391 13.15 26.85 1.50
C SER A 391 13.21 25.49 2.18
N ALA A 392 14.40 24.89 2.29
CA ALA A 392 14.62 23.83 3.24
C ALA A 392 14.40 24.42 4.65
N GLY A 393 13.45 23.85 5.38
CA GLY A 393 13.24 24.20 6.79
C GLY A 393 14.29 23.58 7.67
N GLU A 394 14.21 23.84 8.95
CA GLU A 394 15.07 23.21 9.94
C GLU A 394 14.72 21.72 10.06
N ASN A 395 15.73 20.86 10.11
CA ASN A 395 15.54 19.48 10.52
C ASN A 395 15.23 19.45 12.02
N PHE A 396 14.22 18.74 12.40
CA PHE A 396 13.89 18.58 13.81
C PHE A 396 13.55 17.13 14.13
N VAL A 397 13.96 16.71 15.32
CA VAL A 397 13.66 15.38 15.84
C VAL A 397 12.43 15.48 16.73
N LYS A 398 11.41 14.70 16.43
CA LYS A 398 10.23 14.57 17.27
C LYS A 398 9.88 13.10 17.44
N TRP A 399 9.79 12.67 18.69
CA TRP A 399 9.56 11.26 19.05
C TRP A 399 10.59 10.27 18.47
N GLY A 400 11.85 10.71 18.33
CA GLY A 400 12.91 9.87 17.76
C GLY A 400 12.88 9.71 16.24
N ILE A 401 12.06 10.51 15.55
CA ILE A 401 12.00 10.55 14.08
C ILE A 401 12.59 11.88 13.62
N ASP A 402 13.50 11.80 12.64
CA ASP A 402 14.07 12.96 11.95
C ASP A 402 13.14 13.40 10.83
N PHE A 403 12.68 14.65 10.90
CA PHE A 403 11.85 15.26 9.87
C PHE A 403 12.66 16.33 9.14
N SER A 404 12.64 16.29 7.82
CA SER A 404 13.10 17.39 6.97
C SER A 404 11.88 18.21 6.52
N GLU A 405 11.89 19.52 6.75
CA GLU A 405 10.79 20.39 6.39
C GLU A 405 11.02 21.05 5.02
N ILE A 406 10.08 20.89 4.12
CA ILE A 406 10.03 21.60 2.84
C ILE A 406 8.91 22.64 2.91
N ARG A 407 9.26 23.92 2.74
CA ARG A 407 8.32 25.04 2.79
C ARG A 407 8.04 25.58 1.41
N SER A 408 6.78 25.75 1.08
CA SER A 408 6.33 26.47 -0.10
C SER A 408 5.16 27.38 0.21
N LYS A 409 4.73 28.19 -0.78
CA LYS A 409 3.50 29.01 -0.64
C LYS A 409 2.24 28.16 -0.53
N PHE A 410 2.28 26.88 -0.95
CA PHE A 410 1.15 25.96 -0.82
C PHE A 410 0.98 25.46 0.60
N GLY A 411 2.06 25.18 1.32
CA GLY A 411 2.06 24.64 2.66
C GLY A 411 3.43 24.11 3.09
N LYS A 412 3.44 23.38 4.20
CA LYS A 412 4.61 22.75 4.79
C LYS A 412 4.51 21.24 4.63
N LEU A 413 5.54 20.65 4.03
CA LEU A 413 5.66 19.21 3.86
C LEU A 413 6.82 18.70 4.72
N TYR A 414 6.51 17.80 5.64
CA TYR A 414 7.48 17.12 6.47
C TYR A 414 7.85 15.80 5.80
N VAL A 415 9.10 15.66 5.43
CA VAL A 415 9.60 14.49 4.70
C VAL A 415 10.21 13.50 5.67
N LEU A 416 9.85 12.24 5.53
CA LEU A 416 10.25 11.14 6.39
C LEU A 416 10.58 9.91 5.56
N LEU A 417 11.73 9.30 5.81
CA LEU A 417 12.09 8.00 5.25
C LEU A 417 11.37 6.89 6.02
N SER A 418 10.79 5.95 5.28
CA SER A 418 10.28 4.69 5.84
C SER A 418 10.84 3.52 5.04
N GLU A 419 11.72 2.76 5.65
CA GLU A 419 12.31 1.56 5.07
C GLU A 419 11.26 0.45 4.84
N VAL A 420 10.08 0.56 5.46
CA VAL A 420 8.96 -0.36 5.21
C VAL A 420 8.49 -0.34 3.75
N PHE A 421 8.59 0.81 3.09
CA PHE A 421 8.34 0.89 1.64
C PHE A 421 9.36 0.09 0.84
N ASP A 422 10.62 0.13 1.23
CA ASP A 422 11.71 -0.62 0.58
C ASP A 422 11.52 -2.13 0.77
N GLU A 423 11.21 -2.57 1.99
CA GLU A 423 10.91 -3.97 2.29
C GLU A 423 9.68 -4.51 1.56
N CYS A 424 8.69 -3.65 1.30
CA CYS A 424 7.50 -4.01 0.51
C CYS A 424 7.72 -3.93 -1.00
N GLY A 425 8.95 -3.69 -1.47
CA GLY A 425 9.30 -3.61 -2.89
C GLY A 425 8.82 -2.34 -3.59
N MET A 426 8.61 -1.26 -2.85
CA MET A 426 8.11 0.04 -3.35
C MET A 426 9.03 1.21 -2.96
N PRO A 427 10.36 1.13 -3.22
CA PRO A 427 11.33 2.15 -2.77
C PRO A 427 11.06 3.52 -3.37
N ASP A 428 10.48 3.58 -4.56
CA ASP A 428 10.23 4.82 -5.30
C ASP A 428 8.84 5.43 -5.02
N ASN A 429 8.07 4.80 -4.16
CA ASN A 429 6.72 5.24 -3.84
C ASN A 429 6.68 6.00 -2.50
N GLY A 430 5.62 6.77 -2.30
CA GLY A 430 5.41 7.50 -1.06
C GLY A 430 3.94 7.83 -0.82
N LEU A 431 3.66 8.20 0.41
CA LEU A 431 2.33 8.56 0.87
C LEU A 431 2.38 9.90 1.59
N ILE A 432 1.65 10.88 1.09
CA ILE A 432 1.42 12.14 1.80
C ILE A 432 0.17 12.00 2.63
N VAL A 433 0.33 12.20 3.92
CA VAL A 433 -0.75 12.12 4.89
C VAL A 433 -0.92 13.44 5.64
N ASP A 434 -2.16 13.73 5.96
CA ASP A 434 -2.51 14.85 6.83
C ASP A 434 -2.72 14.31 8.24
N PRO A 435 -1.86 14.66 9.21
CA PRO A 435 -1.94 14.11 10.56
C PRO A 435 -3.26 14.43 11.27
N GLU A 436 -3.94 15.53 10.91
CA GLU A 436 -5.21 15.92 11.54
C GLU A 436 -6.37 14.98 11.18
N TYR A 437 -6.25 14.28 10.04
CA TYR A 437 -7.30 13.39 9.54
C TYR A 437 -6.96 11.91 9.67
N ILE A 438 -5.84 11.57 10.32
CA ILE A 438 -5.51 10.20 10.71
C ILE A 438 -6.05 9.93 12.10
N GLN A 439 -6.76 8.82 12.28
CA GLN A 439 -7.23 8.37 13.59
C GLN A 439 -6.98 6.89 13.79
N LYS A 440 -6.28 6.55 14.87
CA LYS A 440 -6.15 5.17 15.35
C LYS A 440 -7.35 4.82 16.22
N TYR A 441 -7.97 3.68 15.94
CA TYR A 441 -8.98 3.06 16.79
C TYR A 441 -8.42 1.77 17.36
N SER A 442 -8.60 1.59 18.66
CA SER A 442 -8.14 0.42 19.38
C SER A 442 -9.33 -0.24 20.06
N HIS A 443 -9.62 -1.47 19.68
CA HIS A 443 -10.64 -2.29 20.36
C HIS A 443 -10.05 -2.93 21.60
N ILE A 444 -8.86 -3.53 21.45
CA ILE A 444 -8.02 -4.02 22.53
C ILE A 444 -6.76 -3.17 22.52
N PRO A 445 -6.47 -2.40 23.58
CA PRO A 445 -5.22 -1.68 23.68
C PRO A 445 -4.04 -2.66 23.77
N PHE A 446 -2.85 -2.19 23.43
CA PHE A 446 -1.62 -2.98 23.60
C PHE A 446 -1.53 -3.50 25.04
N SER A 447 -1.52 -4.80 25.19
CA SER A 447 -1.42 -5.48 26.49
C SER A 447 -0.46 -6.66 26.40
N THR A 448 0.19 -6.93 27.51
CA THR A 448 1.06 -8.08 27.71
C THR A 448 0.49 -8.91 28.85
N GLU A 449 0.19 -10.16 28.58
CA GLU A 449 -0.40 -11.07 29.57
C GLU A 449 0.53 -12.28 29.77
N ALA A 450 0.89 -12.57 31.01
CA ALA A 450 1.63 -13.78 31.35
C ALA A 450 0.64 -14.97 31.43
N LEU A 451 0.99 -16.04 30.70
CA LEU A 451 0.26 -17.30 30.75
C LEU A 451 0.93 -18.25 31.72
N ASP A 452 0.22 -18.73 32.71
CA ASP A 452 0.69 -19.76 33.63
C ASP A 452 0.36 -21.15 33.09
N LEU A 453 1.17 -21.60 32.13
CA LEU A 453 1.04 -22.93 31.50
C LEU A 453 1.44 -24.06 32.47
N LYS A 454 2.23 -23.75 33.52
CA LYS A 454 2.66 -24.71 34.55
C LYS A 454 1.51 -25.03 35.50
N ALA A 455 0.80 -24.00 36.01
CA ALA A 455 -0.35 -24.19 36.87
C ALA A 455 -1.52 -24.87 36.13
N ALA A 456 -1.66 -24.60 34.83
CA ALA A 456 -2.62 -25.27 33.98
C ALA A 456 -2.26 -26.72 33.64
N GLY A 457 -1.07 -27.20 34.02
CA GLY A 457 -0.60 -28.59 33.73
C GLY A 457 -0.34 -28.88 32.25
N ILE A 458 -0.24 -27.86 31.39
CA ILE A 458 -0.10 -28.02 29.96
C ILE A 458 1.36 -28.19 29.57
N ARG A 459 2.26 -27.31 30.05
CA ARG A 459 3.68 -27.28 29.73
C ARG A 459 4.50 -26.65 30.86
N ASN A 460 5.76 -27.12 31.01
CA ASN A 460 6.69 -26.54 31.98
C ASN A 460 7.46 -25.36 31.36
N THR A 461 6.73 -24.31 31.02
CA THR A 461 7.24 -23.11 30.34
C THR A 461 6.66 -21.84 30.95
N ASP A 462 7.41 -20.76 30.88
CA ASP A 462 6.91 -19.43 31.12
C ASP A 462 6.55 -18.83 29.75
N ALA A 463 5.31 -18.34 29.63
CA ALA A 463 4.83 -17.77 28.37
C ALA A 463 4.22 -16.39 28.61
N ILE A 464 4.41 -15.52 27.62
CA ILE A 464 3.79 -14.18 27.57
C ILE A 464 3.08 -14.06 26.23
N VAL A 465 1.86 -13.54 26.26
CA VAL A 465 1.10 -13.19 25.06
C VAL A 465 0.95 -11.68 24.98
N ILE A 466 1.39 -11.14 23.86
CA ILE A 466 1.24 -9.74 23.51
C ILE A 466 0.05 -9.64 22.57
N THR A 467 -0.91 -8.76 22.88
CA THR A 467 -2.12 -8.60 22.07
C THR A 467 -2.44 -7.12 21.86
N GLU A 468 -2.79 -6.76 20.64
CA GLU A 468 -3.40 -5.48 20.30
C GLU A 468 -4.44 -5.70 19.18
N ALA A 469 -5.65 -5.12 19.33
CA ALA A 469 -6.63 -5.10 18.26
C ALA A 469 -6.90 -3.66 17.86
N SER A 470 -6.43 -3.26 16.70
CA SER A 470 -6.50 -1.86 16.25
C SER A 470 -6.62 -1.73 14.73
N CYS A 471 -7.05 -0.54 14.30
CA CYS A 471 -7.08 -0.13 12.90
C CYS A 471 -6.74 1.34 12.75
N LEU A 472 -6.37 1.73 11.55
CA LEU A 472 -6.08 3.10 11.18
C LEU A 472 -7.08 3.59 10.13
N THR A 473 -7.64 4.78 10.32
CA THR A 473 -8.62 5.36 9.40
C THR A 473 -8.15 6.71 8.90
N LEU A 474 -8.36 6.96 7.61
CA LEU A 474 -8.23 8.27 6.98
C LEU A 474 -9.61 8.87 6.82
N ARG A 475 -9.91 9.91 7.61
CA ARG A 475 -11.27 10.48 7.65
C ARG A 475 -11.63 11.31 6.44
N TYR A 476 -10.68 11.89 5.76
CA TYR A 476 -10.88 12.75 4.61
C TYR A 476 -9.94 12.32 3.48
N PRO A 477 -10.38 11.40 2.59
CA PRO A 477 -9.50 10.82 1.57
C PRO A 477 -8.77 11.84 0.70
N ASN A 478 -9.43 12.96 0.35
CA ASN A 478 -8.85 14.01 -0.49
C ASN A 478 -7.71 14.80 0.19
N ALA A 479 -7.56 14.70 1.52
CA ALA A 479 -6.43 15.27 2.23
C ALA A 479 -5.15 14.44 2.08
N HIS A 480 -5.25 13.23 1.55
CA HIS A 480 -4.15 12.28 1.44
C HIS A 480 -3.84 11.96 -0.01
N MET A 481 -2.56 11.75 -0.33
CA MET A 481 -2.12 11.52 -1.69
C MET A 481 -1.06 10.42 -1.76
N ARG A 482 -1.25 9.46 -2.66
CA ARG A 482 -0.23 8.49 -3.03
C ARG A 482 0.69 9.07 -4.10
N ILE A 483 1.98 8.83 -3.96
CA ILE A 483 3.00 9.12 -4.97
C ILE A 483 3.46 7.78 -5.52
N VAL A 484 3.32 7.60 -6.81
CA VAL A 484 3.62 6.34 -7.48
C VAL A 484 4.57 6.62 -8.64
N LYS A 485 5.63 5.82 -8.76
CA LYS A 485 6.50 5.83 -9.92
C LYS A 485 5.78 5.14 -11.09
N SER A 486 5.70 5.79 -12.22
CA SER A 486 5.14 5.26 -13.47
C SER A 486 6.20 4.54 -14.32
#